data_b250604eea7b4b56b13282ad1243fa31
#
_entry.id   b250604eea7b4b56b13282ad1243fa31
#
_cell.length_a   1.000
_cell.length_b   1.000
_cell.length_c   1.000
_cell.angle_alpha   90.00
_cell.angle_beta   90.00
_cell.angle_gamma   90.00
#
_symmetry.space_group_name_H-M   'P 1'
#
loop_
_entity.id
_entity.type
_entity.pdbx_description
1 polymer ?
#
loop_
_entity_poly.entity_id
_entity_poly.type
_entity_poly.pdbx_seq_one_letter_code
_entity_poly.pdbx_strand_id
1 'polypeptide(L)'
;MDDLLSEFLTETSESLSTLDVELVKLEQNPEPKILSNIFRLVHTIKGTCGFLGLPRLETVAHAGENVLGKFRDGELSVTPSAVTLILACLDRIKMILAHIEATEAEPEGSTSVKARLVQLACDQGVVVVV
;
A
#
# COMPACT_ATOMS: atom_id res chain seq x y z
N MET A 1 -22.84 8.30 -6.65
CA MET A 1 -21.75 8.03 -5.71
C MET A 1 -21.70 9.12 -4.67
N ASP A 2 -21.45 8.77 -3.41
CA ASP A 2 -21.27 9.71 -2.33
C ASP A 2 -20.11 10.66 -2.63
N ASP A 3 -20.26 11.93 -2.31
CA ASP A 3 -19.24 12.94 -2.58
C ASP A 3 -17.93 12.65 -1.83
N LEU A 4 -18.01 12.14 -0.60
CA LEU A 4 -16.82 11.77 0.17
C LEU A 4 -16.10 10.60 -0.47
N LEU A 5 -16.84 9.61 -0.95
CA LEU A 5 -16.24 8.47 -1.62
C LEU A 5 -15.61 8.88 -2.94
N SER A 6 -16.28 9.72 -3.71
CA SER A 6 -15.75 10.22 -4.98
C SER A 6 -14.47 11.00 -4.77
N GLU A 7 -14.44 11.87 -3.78
CA GLU A 7 -13.24 12.65 -3.43
C GLU A 7 -12.09 11.74 -2.99
N PHE A 8 -12.40 10.74 -2.16
CA PHE A 8 -11.41 9.75 -1.74
C PHE A 8 -10.79 9.01 -2.93
N LEU A 9 -11.64 8.55 -3.87
CA LEU A 9 -11.16 7.84 -5.05
C LEU A 9 -10.21 8.70 -5.89
N THR A 10 -10.56 9.96 -6.08
CA THR A 10 -9.73 10.89 -6.84
C THR A 10 -8.39 11.14 -6.16
N GLU A 11 -8.42 11.49 -4.88
CA GLU A 11 -7.21 11.78 -4.11
C GLU A 11 -6.29 10.57 -3.98
N THR A 12 -6.89 9.40 -3.77
CA THR A 12 -6.12 8.17 -3.62
C THR A 12 -5.47 7.76 -4.94
N SER A 13 -6.16 7.93 -6.06
CA SER A 13 -5.59 7.66 -7.38
C SER A 13 -4.36 8.54 -7.64
N GLU A 14 -4.44 9.81 -7.25
CA GLU A 14 -3.30 10.73 -7.37
C GLU A 14 -2.14 10.30 -6.47
N SER A 15 -2.44 9.92 -5.24
CA SER A 15 -1.44 9.43 -4.29
C SER A 15 -0.75 8.17 -4.80
N LEU A 16 -1.50 7.25 -5.40
CA LEU A 16 -0.93 6.03 -5.96
C LEU A 16 0.00 6.31 -7.13
N SER A 17 -0.33 7.28 -7.97
CA SER A 17 0.55 7.69 -9.06
C SER A 17 1.87 8.25 -8.51
N THR A 18 1.80 9.05 -7.45
CA THR A 18 2.98 9.57 -6.78
C THR A 18 3.80 8.43 -6.16
N LEU A 19 3.13 7.47 -5.53
CA LEU A 19 3.79 6.31 -4.93
C LEU A 19 4.55 5.49 -5.95
N ASP A 20 3.99 5.27 -7.13
CA ASP A 20 4.67 4.54 -8.20
C ASP A 20 6.01 5.20 -8.55
N VAL A 21 6.01 6.52 -8.68
CA VAL A 21 7.22 7.28 -8.99
C VAL A 21 8.22 7.22 -7.84
N GLU A 22 7.76 7.41 -6.62
CA GLU A 22 8.62 7.39 -5.43
C GLU A 22 9.25 6.00 -5.21
N LEU A 23 8.52 4.91 -5.50
CA LEU A 23 9.06 3.58 -5.37
C LEU A 23 10.16 3.30 -6.39
N VAL A 24 10.02 3.82 -7.62
CA VAL A 24 11.08 3.70 -8.62
C VAL A 24 12.33 4.45 -8.15
N LYS A 25 12.15 5.64 -7.59
CA LYS A 25 13.27 6.42 -7.03
C LYS A 25 13.93 5.67 -5.86
N LEU A 26 13.12 5.08 -5.00
CA LEU A 26 13.62 4.35 -3.84
C LEU A 26 14.47 3.14 -4.26
N GLU A 27 14.05 2.43 -5.31
CA GLU A 27 14.79 1.29 -5.82
C GLU A 27 16.17 1.71 -6.34
N GLN A 28 16.25 2.87 -6.99
CA GLN A 28 17.49 3.39 -7.54
C GLN A 28 18.38 4.03 -6.48
N ASN A 29 17.78 4.68 -5.48
CA ASN A 29 18.51 5.41 -4.46
C ASN A 29 17.70 5.41 -3.15
N PRO A 30 17.93 4.43 -2.27
CA PRO A 30 17.13 4.28 -1.05
C PRO A 30 17.50 5.34 -0.01
N GLU A 31 16.85 6.49 -0.10
CA GLU A 31 17.01 7.58 0.85
C GLU A 31 15.93 7.53 1.93
N PRO A 32 16.28 7.81 3.20
CA PRO A 32 15.29 7.84 4.29
C PRO A 32 14.12 8.78 4.04
N LYS A 33 14.38 9.90 3.40
CA LYS A 33 13.34 10.89 3.09
C LYS A 33 12.28 10.31 2.14
N ILE A 34 12.72 9.54 1.15
CA ILE A 34 11.81 8.89 0.19
C ILE A 34 10.95 7.86 0.93
N LEU A 35 11.57 7.04 1.79
CA LEU A 35 10.84 6.08 2.60
C LEU A 35 9.80 6.74 3.49
N SER A 36 10.16 7.85 4.12
CA SER A 36 9.22 8.58 4.98
C SER A 36 8.04 9.12 4.21
N ASN A 37 8.27 9.62 3.00
CA ASN A 37 7.19 10.12 2.14
C ASN A 37 6.24 8.99 1.72
N ILE A 38 6.80 7.86 1.31
CA ILE A 38 6.02 6.69 0.91
C ILE A 38 5.19 6.18 2.09
N PHE A 39 5.82 6.03 3.24
CA PHE A 39 5.14 5.58 4.46
C PHE A 39 3.96 6.50 4.79
N ARG A 40 4.18 7.81 4.76
CA ARG A 40 3.14 8.77 5.08
C ARG A 40 1.96 8.70 4.13
N LEU A 41 2.21 8.54 2.83
CA LEU A 41 1.14 8.41 1.84
C LEU A 41 0.30 7.16 2.08
N VAL A 42 0.94 6.03 2.34
CA VAL A 42 0.23 4.77 2.63
C VAL A 42 -0.53 4.87 3.94
N HIS A 43 0.07 5.48 4.96
CA HIS A 43 -0.58 5.69 6.26
C HIS A 43 -1.85 6.53 6.10
N THR A 44 -1.80 7.59 5.29
CA THR A 44 -2.96 8.44 5.02
C THR A 44 -4.06 7.65 4.31
N ILE A 45 -3.70 6.83 3.33
CA ILE A 45 -4.67 5.98 2.63
C ILE A 45 -5.36 5.04 3.62
N LYS A 46 -4.57 4.38 4.47
CA LYS A 46 -5.11 3.47 5.48
C LYS A 46 -6.09 4.19 6.41
N GLY A 47 -5.70 5.36 6.92
CA GLY A 47 -6.55 6.14 7.82
C GLY A 47 -7.87 6.53 7.19
N THR A 48 -7.83 6.98 5.94
CA THR A 48 -9.04 7.37 5.21
C THR A 48 -9.94 6.16 4.94
N CYS A 49 -9.34 5.01 4.62
CA CYS A 49 -10.10 3.77 4.43
C CYS A 49 -10.86 3.37 5.70
N GLY A 50 -10.21 3.51 6.87
CA GLY A 50 -10.86 3.24 8.15
C GLY A 50 -12.02 4.18 8.40
N PHE A 51 -11.84 5.45 8.11
CA PHE A 51 -12.89 6.46 8.28
C PHE A 51 -14.10 6.19 7.38
N LEU A 52 -13.86 5.77 6.14
CA LEU A 52 -14.93 5.51 5.17
C LEU A 52 -15.56 4.13 5.30
N GLY A 53 -15.05 3.28 6.18
CA GLY A 53 -15.60 1.93 6.34
C GLY A 53 -15.28 1.01 5.18
N LEU A 54 -14.04 1.01 4.71
CA LEU A 54 -13.56 0.15 3.63
C LEU A 54 -12.56 -0.86 4.19
N PRO A 55 -13.04 -1.90 4.89
CA PRO A 55 -12.16 -2.79 5.66
C PRO A 55 -11.17 -3.59 4.82
N ARG A 56 -11.54 -3.99 3.61
CA ARG A 56 -10.61 -4.75 2.76
C ARG A 56 -9.48 -3.89 2.25
N LEU A 57 -9.78 -2.69 1.81
CA LEU A 57 -8.79 -1.74 1.37
C LEU A 57 -7.89 -1.34 2.53
N GLU A 58 -8.47 -1.12 3.71
CA GLU A 58 -7.71 -0.84 4.93
C GLU A 58 -6.74 -1.97 5.25
N THR A 59 -7.17 -3.22 5.13
CA THR A 59 -6.33 -4.39 5.41
C THR A 59 -5.10 -4.43 4.49
N VAL A 60 -5.30 -4.20 3.19
CA VAL A 60 -4.20 -4.20 2.24
C VAL A 60 -3.25 -3.03 2.50
N ALA A 61 -3.79 -1.85 2.73
CA ALA A 61 -2.99 -0.67 3.03
C ALA A 61 -2.20 -0.84 4.33
N HIS A 62 -2.81 -1.47 5.35
CA HIS A 62 -2.13 -1.74 6.60
C HIS A 62 -0.96 -2.72 6.41
N ALA A 63 -1.13 -3.76 5.61
CA ALA A 63 -0.05 -4.69 5.31
C ALA A 63 1.12 -3.97 4.63
N GLY A 64 0.84 -3.09 3.67
CA GLY A 64 1.86 -2.27 3.02
C GLY A 64 2.55 -1.33 4.00
N GLU A 65 1.78 -0.71 4.88
CA GLU A 65 2.32 0.18 5.91
C GLU A 65 3.28 -0.57 6.83
N ASN A 66 2.93 -1.79 7.25
CA ASN A 66 3.78 -2.60 8.11
C ASN A 66 5.12 -2.92 7.45
N VAL A 67 5.12 -3.29 6.18
CA VAL A 67 6.35 -3.57 5.45
C VAL A 67 7.20 -2.31 5.31
N LEU A 68 6.57 -1.19 4.96
CA LEU A 68 7.27 0.09 4.83
C LEU A 68 7.83 0.57 6.17
N GLY A 69 7.11 0.33 7.26
CA GLY A 69 7.61 0.65 8.60
C GLY A 69 8.88 -0.12 8.95
N LYS A 70 8.98 -1.38 8.52
CA LYS A 70 10.18 -2.19 8.73
C LYS A 70 11.36 -1.66 7.92
N PHE A 71 11.14 -1.18 6.71
CA PHE A 71 12.19 -0.52 5.94
C PHE A 71 12.66 0.75 6.65
N ARG A 72 11.72 1.56 7.10
CA ARG A 72 12.03 2.82 7.79
C ARG A 72 12.86 2.58 9.05
N ASP A 73 12.50 1.53 9.80
CA ASP A 73 13.15 1.21 11.07
C ASP A 73 14.44 0.41 10.89
N GLY A 74 14.82 0.08 9.67
CA GLY A 74 16.05 -0.66 9.38
C GLY A 74 15.95 -2.16 9.61
N GLU A 75 14.74 -2.69 9.84
CA GLU A 75 14.54 -4.12 10.04
C GLU A 75 14.56 -4.90 8.73
N LEU A 76 14.28 -4.22 7.62
CA LEU A 76 14.31 -4.83 6.28
C LEU A 76 15.15 -3.98 5.34
N SER A 77 15.83 -4.62 4.38
CA SER A 77 16.55 -3.89 3.34
C SER A 77 15.63 -3.58 2.19
N VAL A 78 15.86 -2.45 1.57
CA VAL A 78 15.16 -2.10 0.33
C VAL A 78 15.84 -2.85 -0.80
N THR A 79 15.29 -3.99 -1.17
CA THR A 79 15.78 -4.82 -2.26
C THR A 79 14.80 -4.78 -3.42
N PRO A 80 15.20 -5.18 -4.65
CA PRO A 80 14.24 -5.27 -5.76
C PRO A 80 13.04 -6.16 -5.44
N SER A 81 13.26 -7.27 -4.70
CA SER A 81 12.17 -8.15 -4.28
C SER A 81 11.20 -7.45 -3.34
N ALA A 82 11.74 -6.66 -2.40
CA ALA A 82 10.93 -5.90 -1.46
C ALA A 82 10.08 -4.86 -2.18
N VAL A 83 10.68 -4.13 -3.13
CA VAL A 83 9.97 -3.13 -3.92
C VAL A 83 8.87 -3.81 -4.74
N THR A 84 9.16 -4.98 -5.32
CA THR A 84 8.16 -5.74 -6.07
C THR A 84 6.95 -6.11 -5.21
N LEU A 85 7.17 -6.50 -3.96
CA LEU A 85 6.07 -6.81 -3.03
C LEU A 85 5.21 -5.58 -2.74
N ILE A 86 5.84 -4.44 -2.55
CA ILE A 86 5.12 -3.18 -2.32
C ILE A 86 4.31 -2.80 -3.56
N LEU A 87 4.90 -2.92 -4.75
CA LEU A 87 4.18 -2.65 -5.99
C LEU A 87 2.98 -3.57 -6.17
N ALA A 88 3.12 -4.86 -5.82
CA ALA A 88 2.00 -5.79 -5.88
C ALA A 88 0.88 -5.38 -4.92
N CYS A 89 1.22 -4.89 -3.74
CA CYS A 89 0.27 -4.36 -2.78
C CYS A 89 -0.47 -3.14 -3.36
N LEU A 90 0.25 -2.22 -3.97
CA LEU A 90 -0.35 -1.03 -4.60
C LEU A 90 -1.24 -1.41 -5.78
N ASP A 91 -0.84 -2.40 -6.57
CA ASP A 91 -1.67 -2.88 -7.68
C ASP A 91 -2.98 -3.45 -7.17
N ARG A 92 -2.93 -4.16 -6.03
CA ARG A 92 -4.15 -4.67 -5.41
C ARG A 92 -5.05 -3.55 -4.93
N ILE A 93 -4.47 -2.51 -4.34
CA ILE A 93 -5.22 -1.31 -3.94
C ILE A 93 -5.90 -0.68 -5.16
N LYS A 94 -5.17 -0.54 -6.27
CA LYS A 94 -5.73 0.00 -7.52
C LYS A 94 -6.90 -0.83 -8.03
N MET A 95 -6.81 -2.16 -7.96
CA MET A 95 -7.90 -3.04 -8.38
C MET A 95 -9.14 -2.87 -7.50
N ILE A 96 -8.95 -2.75 -6.19
CA ILE A 96 -10.05 -2.53 -5.26
C ILE A 96 -10.71 -1.18 -5.54
N LEU A 97 -9.92 -0.14 -5.76
CA LEU A 97 -10.45 1.19 -6.08
C LEU A 97 -11.26 1.17 -7.37
N ALA A 98 -10.79 0.48 -8.40
CA ALA A 98 -11.51 0.36 -9.65
C ALA A 98 -12.85 -0.35 -9.45
N HIS A 99 -12.87 -1.38 -8.61
CA HIS A 99 -14.10 -2.11 -8.28
C HIS A 99 -15.08 -1.20 -7.52
N ILE A 100 -14.59 -0.44 -6.55
CA ILE A 100 -15.41 0.50 -5.79
C ILE A 100 -15.99 1.57 -6.72
N GLU A 101 -15.19 2.09 -7.64
CA GLU A 101 -15.66 3.07 -8.62
C GLU A 101 -16.78 2.53 -9.47
N ALA A 102 -16.71 1.26 -9.86
CA ALA A 102 -17.70 0.63 -10.71
C ALA A 102 -18.97 0.21 -9.95
N THR A 103 -18.86 -0.24 -8.70
CA THR A 103 -19.95 -0.86 -7.96
C THR A 103 -20.33 -0.14 -6.67
N GLU A 104 -19.55 0.84 -6.25
CA GLU A 104 -19.66 1.58 -5.00
C GLU A 104 -19.52 0.68 -3.75
N ALA A 105 -18.93 -0.51 -3.91
CA ALA A 105 -18.70 -1.44 -2.80
C ALA A 105 -17.38 -2.18 -3.00
N GLU A 106 -16.78 -2.62 -1.89
CA GLU A 106 -15.56 -3.41 -1.97
C GLU A 106 -15.82 -4.81 -2.53
N PRO A 107 -14.84 -5.40 -3.24
CA PRO A 107 -14.97 -6.78 -3.70
C PRO A 107 -14.93 -7.74 -2.52
N GLU A 108 -15.61 -8.86 -2.62
CA GLU A 108 -15.56 -9.88 -1.60
C GLU A 108 -14.32 -10.77 -1.77
N GLY A 109 -13.85 -11.31 -0.67
CA GLY A 109 -12.94 -12.47 -0.68
C GLY A 109 -11.49 -12.14 -0.65
N SER A 110 -10.79 -12.29 -1.74
CA SER A 110 -9.35 -12.53 -1.82
C SER A 110 -8.40 -11.43 -1.33
N THR A 111 -8.87 -10.27 -0.97
CA THR A 111 -8.01 -9.16 -0.56
C THR A 111 -7.20 -9.49 0.68
N SER A 112 -7.82 -10.14 1.66
CA SER A 112 -7.11 -10.53 2.88
C SER A 112 -6.06 -11.60 2.62
N VAL A 113 -6.25 -12.42 1.61
CA VAL A 113 -5.24 -13.41 1.21
C VAL A 113 -4.01 -12.70 0.68
N LYS A 114 -4.18 -11.69 -0.18
CA LYS A 114 -3.06 -10.91 -0.71
C LYS A 114 -2.31 -10.20 0.42
N ALA A 115 -3.03 -9.56 1.32
CA ALA A 115 -2.42 -8.88 2.45
C ALA A 115 -1.62 -9.85 3.32
N ARG A 116 -2.17 -11.05 3.56
CA ARG A 116 -1.48 -12.07 4.33
C ARG A 116 -0.23 -12.60 3.62
N LEU A 117 -0.26 -12.72 2.30
CA LEU A 117 0.91 -13.15 1.56
C LEU A 117 2.05 -12.14 1.68
N VAL A 118 1.75 -10.85 1.59
CA VAL A 118 2.74 -9.80 1.80
C VAL A 118 3.33 -9.90 3.20
N GLN A 119 2.49 -10.07 4.21
CA GLN A 119 2.93 -10.18 5.59
C GLN A 119 3.78 -11.44 5.82
N LEU A 120 3.34 -12.57 5.27
CA LEU A 120 4.09 -13.83 5.38
C LEU A 120 5.45 -13.74 4.71
N ALA A 121 5.52 -13.13 3.53
CA ALA A 121 6.80 -12.93 2.84
C ALA A 121 7.77 -12.15 3.74
N CYS A 122 7.27 -11.11 4.41
CA CYS A 122 8.05 -10.32 5.34
C CYS A 122 8.49 -11.16 6.55
N ASP A 123 7.56 -11.91 7.13
CA ASP A 123 7.83 -12.73 8.33
C ASP A 123 8.83 -13.85 8.05
N GLN A 124 8.81 -14.38 6.83
CA GLN A 124 9.72 -15.45 6.43
C GLN A 124 11.09 -14.95 5.97
N GLY A 125 11.29 -13.65 6.00
CA GLY A 125 12.57 -13.08 5.67
C GLY A 125 12.85 -12.89 4.19
N VAL A 126 11.83 -12.99 3.34
CA VAL A 126 12.00 -12.79 1.91
C VAL A 126 12.55 -11.40 1.61
N VAL A 127 12.18 -10.43 2.45
CA VAL A 127 12.64 -9.06 2.32
C VAL A 127 13.44 -8.63 3.53
N VAL A 128 14.02 -9.57 4.28
CA VAL A 128 14.70 -9.25 5.49
C VAL A 128 16.02 -8.67 5.27
N VAL A 129 16.41 -7.78 6.13
CA VAL A 129 17.56 -7.20 6.16
C VAL A 129 18.28 -7.63 7.20
N VAL A 130 18.30 -7.79 8.00
CA VAL A 130 19.04 -7.92 9.05
C VAL A 130 19.57 -7.12 9.81
#